data_8118bb00933b70ad164a4b8fcf69e5e7
#
_entry.id   8118bb00933b70ad164a4b8fcf69e5e7
#
_cell.length_a   1.000
_cell.length_b   1.000
_cell.length_c   1.000
_cell.angle_alpha   90.00
_cell.angle_beta   90.00
_cell.angle_gamma   90.00
#
_symmetry.space_group_name_H-M   'P 1'
#
loop_
_entity.id
_entity.type
_entity.pdbx_description
1 polymer ?
#
loop_
_entity_poly.entity_id
_entity_poly.type
_entity_poly.pdbx_seq_one_letter_code
_entity_poly.pdbx_strand_id
1 'polypeptide(L)'
;MDATTTDRAALEGKVLTELQKIAGDLGIQGTQRLRKAGLIDAIVERAGGNGPATDGAKAAERDDGGGGTATATATAPAATDATSDPEPGDERDSSGNGGVATEERQQRDREADRGRSSSRGVDQGRPRQPGGREQGGQGGGDGGGRRRPSREERRRQREERRQRDVEAREEELATAPTATGLLDVLPEGYGFLRTSGYLPGQDDIYVSLSQIRRFMLRKGDTVTGQVRRPKDSEKYHALLRIENVNGLDAETAKQRPNFEKLTPLFPDERFRLEHAPTGVAERIIDMIAPVGKGQRGMVVSPPKAGKTTILKQIANGILASNLDTHLIVLLVDERPEEVTDWQRTVEAAEVVYSTFDKPADQHIQVTELVLERAKRLAEMGKDVAILLDSVTRLARAYNLAAPASGKILSGGVDSTALYPPKRFFGAARNIEEGGSLTIIASALVETGSRMDEVIFEEFKGTGNMELRLDRSLADKRLFPAINVEASGTRKEDLLMPNEELMLVWRLRRVLHALEPGAALELLTDKIRATKSNEQFLKEIAKAP
;
A
#
# COMPACT_ATOMS: atom_id res chain seq x y z
N MET A 1 14.56 13.48 -46.74
CA MET A 1 13.89 13.30 -45.43
C MET A 1 12.68 12.42 -45.65
N ASP A 2 12.67 11.26 -45.01
CA ASP A 2 11.69 10.21 -45.27
C ASP A 2 10.28 10.61 -44.83
N ALA A 3 9.29 10.29 -45.67
CA ALA A 3 7.87 10.58 -45.47
C ALA A 3 7.24 10.04 -44.16
N THR A 4 7.99 9.27 -43.42
CA THR A 4 7.63 8.67 -42.12
C THR A 4 7.73 9.63 -40.92
N THR A 5 8.30 10.81 -41.09
CA THR A 5 8.52 11.77 -39.98
C THR A 5 7.33 12.76 -39.83
N THR A 6 6.39 12.75 -40.76
CA THR A 6 5.24 13.67 -40.75
C THR A 6 3.93 13.00 -40.28
N ASP A 7 3.94 11.68 -40.13
CA ASP A 7 2.72 10.94 -39.75
C ASP A 7 2.62 10.88 -38.21
N ARG A 8 1.59 11.56 -37.67
CA ARG A 8 1.28 11.61 -36.24
C ARG A 8 1.16 10.22 -35.63
N ALA A 9 0.51 9.28 -36.34
CA ALA A 9 0.32 7.92 -35.87
C ALA A 9 1.66 7.15 -35.71
N ALA A 10 2.62 7.40 -36.61
CA ALA A 10 3.96 6.83 -36.51
C ALA A 10 4.79 7.42 -35.35
N LEU A 11 4.53 8.68 -34.96
CA LEU A 11 5.20 9.35 -33.85
C LEU A 11 4.59 8.92 -32.49
N GLU A 12 3.32 8.59 -32.43
CA GLU A 12 2.64 8.11 -31.23
C GLU A 12 3.17 6.74 -30.75
N GLY A 13 3.68 5.91 -31.67
CA GLY A 13 4.33 4.63 -31.35
C GLY A 13 5.75 4.75 -30.81
N LYS A 14 6.39 5.94 -30.85
CA LYS A 14 7.78 6.12 -30.44
C LYS A 14 7.93 6.46 -28.95
N VAL A 15 9.05 6.05 -28.34
CA VAL A 15 9.38 6.39 -26.95
C VAL A 15 9.86 7.84 -26.83
N LEU A 16 9.71 8.42 -25.63
CA LEU A 16 9.98 9.84 -25.35
C LEU A 16 11.40 10.27 -25.78
N THR A 17 12.39 9.42 -25.53
CA THR A 17 13.80 9.66 -25.87
C THR A 17 14.05 9.73 -27.39
N GLU A 18 13.31 8.96 -28.19
CA GLU A 18 13.38 9.02 -29.65
C GLU A 18 12.73 10.28 -30.19
N LEU A 19 11.58 10.68 -29.62
CA LEU A 19 10.90 11.93 -29.98
C LEU A 19 11.73 13.16 -29.63
N GLN A 20 12.43 13.15 -28.49
CA GLN A 20 13.36 14.20 -28.10
C GLN A 20 14.55 14.30 -29.06
N LYS A 21 15.05 13.16 -29.55
CA LYS A 21 16.12 13.13 -30.57
C LYS A 21 15.65 13.70 -31.90
N ILE A 22 14.47 13.27 -32.38
CA ILE A 22 13.85 13.78 -33.62
C ILE A 22 13.58 15.29 -33.51
N ALA A 23 13.07 15.76 -32.38
CA ALA A 23 12.81 17.17 -32.14
C ALA A 23 14.10 17.99 -32.08
N GLY A 24 15.18 17.42 -31.51
CA GLY A 24 16.52 18.00 -31.52
C GLY A 24 17.11 18.12 -32.93
N ASP A 25 16.97 17.06 -33.74
CA ASP A 25 17.42 17.04 -35.16
C ASP A 25 16.63 18.05 -36.03
N LEU A 26 15.39 18.38 -35.66
CA LEU A 26 14.57 19.41 -36.28
C LEU A 26 14.79 20.84 -35.71
N GLY A 27 15.74 20.99 -34.76
CA GLY A 27 16.11 22.29 -34.19
C GLY A 27 15.06 22.89 -33.24
N ILE A 28 14.20 22.07 -32.62
CA ILE A 28 13.19 22.53 -31.68
C ILE A 28 13.86 22.71 -30.32
N GLN A 29 13.85 23.94 -29.80
CA GLN A 29 14.46 24.26 -28.49
C GLN A 29 13.48 23.95 -27.34
N GLY A 30 14.02 23.56 -26.17
CA GLY A 30 13.21 23.32 -24.97
C GLY A 30 12.55 21.94 -24.90
N THR A 31 12.97 20.99 -25.74
CA THR A 31 12.42 19.62 -25.84
C THR A 31 12.39 18.84 -24.52
N GLN A 32 13.28 19.15 -23.57
CA GLN A 32 13.34 18.49 -22.25
C GLN A 32 12.17 18.88 -21.30
N ARG A 33 11.42 19.94 -21.62
CA ARG A 33 10.29 20.41 -20.82
C ARG A 33 8.92 20.03 -21.40
N LEU A 34 8.91 19.47 -22.60
CA LEU A 34 7.67 19.08 -23.29
C LEU A 34 7.31 17.63 -22.99
N ARG A 35 6.03 17.39 -22.73
CA ARG A 35 5.49 16.03 -22.62
C ARG A 35 5.38 15.37 -24.00
N LYS A 36 5.20 14.04 -24.05
CA LYS A 36 5.14 13.25 -25.29
C LYS A 36 4.20 13.84 -26.34
N ALA A 37 2.98 14.21 -25.96
CA ALA A 37 2.00 14.83 -26.85
C ALA A 37 2.49 16.18 -27.40
N GLY A 38 3.02 17.06 -26.55
CA GLY A 38 3.55 18.36 -26.97
C GLY A 38 4.81 18.26 -27.87
N LEU A 39 5.62 17.20 -27.70
CA LEU A 39 6.75 16.90 -28.59
C LEU A 39 6.27 16.44 -29.97
N ILE A 40 5.25 15.60 -30.02
CA ILE A 40 4.63 15.14 -31.28
C ILE A 40 4.02 16.33 -32.02
N ASP A 41 3.28 17.17 -31.34
CA ASP A 41 2.66 18.37 -31.94
C ASP A 41 3.74 19.32 -32.50
N ALA A 42 4.78 19.59 -31.75
CA ALA A 42 5.91 20.44 -32.18
C ALA A 42 6.70 19.83 -33.36
N ILE A 43 6.87 18.49 -33.40
CA ILE A 43 7.52 17.79 -34.51
C ILE A 43 6.66 17.87 -35.78
N VAL A 44 5.34 17.62 -35.67
CA VAL A 44 4.41 17.68 -36.80
C VAL A 44 4.31 19.10 -37.35
N GLU A 45 4.21 20.10 -36.50
CA GLU A 45 4.16 21.53 -36.90
C GLU A 45 5.45 21.95 -37.60
N ARG A 46 6.62 21.52 -37.13
CA ARG A 46 7.92 21.86 -37.71
C ARG A 46 8.21 21.09 -39.01
N ALA A 47 7.73 19.85 -39.11
CA ALA A 47 7.90 19.01 -40.32
C ALA A 47 6.90 19.38 -41.44
N GLY A 48 5.72 19.95 -41.07
CA GLY A 48 4.70 20.39 -42.03
C GLY A 48 4.97 21.74 -42.75
N GLY A 49 6.07 22.40 -42.47
CA GLY A 49 6.64 23.51 -43.26
C GLY A 49 5.75 24.73 -43.47
N ASN A 50 5.22 25.35 -42.38
CA ASN A 50 4.70 26.72 -42.45
C ASN A 50 4.86 27.41 -41.08
N GLY A 51 5.77 28.39 -41.02
CA GLY A 51 5.85 29.33 -39.91
C GLY A 51 7.15 30.10 -39.92
N PRO A 52 7.12 31.44 -39.85
CA PRO A 52 8.27 32.31 -40.07
C PRO A 52 9.21 32.34 -38.85
N ALA A 53 10.47 32.45 -39.19
CA ALA A 53 11.53 32.82 -38.28
C ALA A 53 11.31 34.23 -37.76
N THR A 54 11.34 34.42 -36.42
CA THR A 54 11.67 35.74 -35.86
C THR A 54 12.60 35.58 -34.69
N ASP A 55 13.72 36.22 -34.88
CA ASP A 55 14.79 36.55 -33.96
C ASP A 55 14.36 37.57 -32.93
N GLY A 56 15.00 37.52 -31.74
CA GLY A 56 15.49 38.75 -31.12
C GLY A 56 14.70 39.36 -29.98
N ALA A 57 15.17 39.07 -28.77
CA ALA A 57 15.61 39.96 -27.71
C ALA A 57 14.84 41.27 -27.42
N LYS A 58 14.62 41.46 -26.16
CA LYS A 58 14.84 42.65 -25.29
C LYS A 58 13.64 43.20 -24.54
N ALA A 59 13.94 43.37 -23.26
CA ALA A 59 13.24 44.08 -22.21
C ALA A 59 12.88 45.54 -22.55
N ALA A 60 11.86 46.08 -21.91
CA ALA A 60 11.75 47.34 -21.20
C ALA A 60 10.30 47.65 -20.83
N GLU A 61 10.00 47.76 -19.62
CA GLU A 61 9.63 48.87 -18.75
C GLU A 61 8.74 50.00 -19.33
N ARG A 62 7.75 50.40 -18.44
CA ARG A 62 7.05 51.70 -18.30
C ARG A 62 5.78 51.87 -19.16
N ASP A 63 4.77 52.48 -18.73
CA ASP A 63 4.33 53.23 -17.55
C ASP A 63 2.93 53.78 -17.87
N ASP A 64 2.13 53.96 -16.83
CA ASP A 64 1.20 55.05 -16.58
C ASP A 64 -0.16 55.15 -17.31
N GLY A 65 -1.17 55.37 -16.47
CA GLY A 65 -2.19 56.37 -16.77
C GLY A 65 -3.66 56.01 -16.48
N GLY A 66 -4.11 56.34 -15.25
CA GLY A 66 -5.35 57.07 -14.99
C GLY A 66 -6.67 56.27 -14.99
N GLY A 67 -7.44 56.26 -13.98
CA GLY A 67 -8.04 57.22 -13.11
C GLY A 67 -9.46 56.80 -12.76
N GLY A 68 -9.84 57.08 -11.53
CA GLY A 68 -11.24 57.35 -11.16
C GLY A 68 -11.90 56.33 -10.19
N THR A 69 -11.73 56.49 -8.88
CA THR A 69 -12.66 57.04 -7.84
C THR A 69 -14.00 56.31 -7.72
N ALA A 70 -14.41 55.78 -6.60
CA ALA A 70 -14.77 56.33 -5.30
C ALA A 70 -15.10 55.20 -4.30
N THR A 71 -14.52 55.21 -3.09
CA THR A 71 -15.11 55.57 -1.76
C THR A 71 -16.36 54.77 -1.34
N ALA A 72 -16.39 54.06 -0.23
CA ALA A 72 -16.38 54.50 1.15
C ALA A 72 -16.30 53.33 2.12
N THR A 73 -15.40 53.37 3.09
CA THR A 73 -15.54 53.61 4.55
C THR A 73 -16.25 52.51 5.34
N ALA A 74 -15.50 51.72 6.09
CA ALA A 74 -15.10 51.84 7.49
C ALA A 74 -16.22 51.47 8.49
N THR A 75 -16.01 50.59 9.44
CA THR A 75 -15.53 50.92 10.78
C THR A 75 -15.48 49.66 11.66
N ALA A 76 -14.33 49.42 12.28
CA ALA A 76 -14.25 48.66 13.52
C ALA A 76 -14.56 49.58 14.70
N PRO A 77 -14.90 49.09 15.89
CA PRO A 77 -14.12 49.54 17.02
C PRO A 77 -13.65 48.43 17.97
N ALA A 78 -12.62 48.85 18.73
CA ALA A 78 -11.79 48.11 19.65
C ALA A 78 -12.34 48.09 21.09
N ALA A 79 -11.83 47.05 21.81
CA ALA A 79 -11.29 47.01 23.18
C ALA A 79 -11.92 47.82 24.36
N THR A 80 -12.07 47.08 25.49
CA THR A 80 -11.64 47.44 26.87
C THR A 80 -11.79 46.18 27.73
N ASP A 81 -10.79 45.58 28.28
CA ASP A 81 -9.97 45.81 29.49
C ASP A 81 -10.73 45.68 30.81
N ALA A 82 -10.34 44.74 31.67
CA ALA A 82 -9.96 44.87 33.07
C ALA A 82 -10.02 43.55 33.88
N THR A 83 -8.86 43.00 34.21
CA THR A 83 -8.28 42.70 35.54
C THR A 83 -9.14 42.04 36.61
N SER A 84 -8.66 40.89 37.14
CA SER A 84 -8.11 40.75 38.49
C SER A 84 -8.00 39.25 38.91
N ASP A 85 -6.76 38.85 39.22
CA ASP A 85 -6.41 37.80 40.17
C ASP A 85 -6.73 38.26 41.61
N PRO A 86 -6.86 37.35 42.63
CA PRO A 86 -5.70 36.71 43.25
C PRO A 86 -5.91 35.28 43.85
N GLU A 87 -4.83 34.56 43.98
CA GLU A 87 -4.54 33.53 44.98
C GLU A 87 -4.48 34.09 46.41
N PRO A 88 -4.23 33.31 47.54
CA PRO A 88 -3.93 31.90 47.79
C PRO A 88 -4.57 31.28 49.07
N GLY A 89 -4.19 30.02 49.44
CA GLY A 89 -4.33 29.47 50.83
C GLY A 89 -4.57 27.97 50.81
N ASP A 90 -3.68 27.22 51.07
CA ASP A 90 -2.90 26.54 52.11
C ASP A 90 -3.71 25.66 53.06
N GLU A 91 -3.11 24.53 53.36
CA GLU A 91 -3.09 23.64 54.53
C GLU A 91 -3.70 22.24 54.45
N ARG A 92 -2.74 21.22 54.44
CA ARG A 92 -2.49 20.16 55.45
C ARG A 92 -3.60 19.13 55.65
N ASP A 93 -3.37 17.90 55.86
CA ASP A 93 -2.32 17.02 56.35
C ASP A 93 -2.83 15.58 56.32
N SER A 94 -2.03 14.61 56.20
CA SER A 94 -1.58 13.55 57.02
C SER A 94 -1.79 12.12 56.51
N SER A 95 -0.64 11.47 56.44
CA SER A 95 -0.29 10.09 56.91
C SER A 95 -0.96 8.91 56.19
N GLY A 96 -0.26 7.90 55.86
CA GLY A 96 1.01 7.30 56.24
C GLY A 96 1.23 5.93 55.63
N ASN A 97 2.45 5.68 55.40
CA ASN A 97 3.18 4.46 55.72
C ASN A 97 3.11 3.16 54.91
N GLY A 98 4.28 2.75 54.50
CA GLY A 98 4.81 1.39 54.49
C GLY A 98 5.12 0.84 53.10
N GLY A 99 6.30 0.71 52.67
CA GLY A 99 7.60 0.18 52.97
C GLY A 99 8.17 -0.40 51.71
N VAL A 100 9.30 0.10 51.29
CA VAL A 100 10.68 -0.39 51.28
C VAL A 100 10.97 -1.67 50.47
N ALA A 101 12.03 -1.50 49.64
CA ALA A 101 12.95 -2.47 49.02
C ALA A 101 12.47 -3.03 47.65
N THR A 102 13.21 -2.88 46.55
CA THR A 102 14.64 -3.09 46.33
C THR A 102 15.05 -2.53 44.96
N GLU A 103 15.76 -1.42 44.95
CA GLU A 103 16.75 -1.10 43.92
C GLU A 103 18.04 -1.81 44.32
N GLU A 104 18.57 -2.65 43.47
CA GLU A 104 19.97 -3.05 43.33
C GLU A 104 20.06 -4.35 42.55
N ARG A 105 20.18 -4.24 41.21
CA ARG A 105 20.87 -5.22 40.35
C ARG A 105 20.69 -4.91 38.87
N GLN A 106 21.27 -3.82 38.41
CA GLN A 106 21.62 -3.64 36.98
C GLN A 106 22.72 -2.58 36.83
N GLN A 107 23.89 -2.88 37.37
CA GLN A 107 25.12 -2.17 37.03
C GLN A 107 26.31 -3.11 37.25
N ARG A 108 26.49 -4.08 36.38
CA ARG A 108 27.76 -4.80 36.15
C ARG A 108 27.60 -5.67 34.92
N ASP A 109 27.79 -5.09 33.74
CA ASP A 109 28.19 -5.76 32.50
C ASP A 109 28.28 -4.72 31.35
N ARG A 110 29.12 -3.72 31.59
CA ARG A 110 29.59 -2.79 30.55
C ARG A 110 31.03 -2.37 30.82
N GLU A 111 31.96 -3.32 30.77
CA GLU A 111 33.39 -3.03 30.65
C GLU A 111 34.14 -4.32 30.34
N ALA A 112 34.15 -4.75 29.10
CA ALA A 112 35.17 -5.63 28.52
C ALA A 112 34.93 -5.80 27.01
N ASP A 113 35.15 -4.76 26.23
CA ASP A 113 35.61 -4.90 24.84
C ASP A 113 36.04 -3.54 24.27
N ARG A 114 37.22 -3.10 24.68
CA ARG A 114 38.00 -2.08 23.96
C ARG A 114 39.49 -2.40 24.12
N GLY A 115 40.05 -2.91 23.06
CA GLY A 115 41.51 -2.92 22.98
C GLY A 115 42.09 -4.05 22.17
N ARG A 116 42.19 -3.91 20.86
CA ARG A 116 43.32 -4.37 20.04
C ARG A 116 43.19 -3.88 18.62
N SER A 117 43.69 -2.68 18.38
CA SER A 117 44.14 -2.26 17.06
C SER A 117 45.65 -2.13 17.07
N SER A 118 46.25 -2.75 16.05
CA SER A 118 47.50 -2.38 15.36
C SER A 118 48.77 -1.96 16.11
N SER A 119 49.84 -2.73 15.94
CA SER A 119 51.13 -2.11 15.58
C SER A 119 52.04 -3.11 14.85
N ARG A 120 52.50 -2.70 13.67
CA ARG A 120 53.68 -3.17 12.93
C ARG A 120 54.94 -2.68 13.68
N GLY A 121 55.99 -3.50 13.71
CA GLY A 121 57.33 -3.11 14.14
C GLY A 121 58.26 -4.31 14.06
N VAL A 122 58.92 -4.45 12.93
CA VAL A 122 60.35 -4.39 12.60
C VAL A 122 61.33 -5.10 13.57
N ASP A 123 61.86 -6.23 13.08
CA ASP A 123 63.20 -6.81 13.07
C ASP A 123 64.30 -6.18 13.92
N GLN A 124 64.99 -7.03 14.71
CA GLN A 124 66.46 -7.06 14.88
C GLN A 124 66.88 -8.20 15.86
N GLY A 125 67.51 -9.17 15.39
CA GLY A 125 68.87 -9.63 15.47
C GLY A 125 69.45 -10.19 16.79
N ARG A 126 69.78 -11.53 16.75
CA ARG A 126 70.94 -12.20 17.38
C ARG A 126 70.94 -12.50 18.89
N PRO A 127 71.81 -13.47 19.35
CA PRO A 127 72.45 -14.65 18.71
C PRO A 127 72.36 -15.97 19.54
N ARG A 128 72.85 -17.02 18.94
CA ARG A 128 73.08 -18.38 19.44
C ARG A 128 74.02 -18.48 20.63
N GLN A 129 73.84 -19.49 21.51
CA GLN A 129 74.89 -20.43 21.91
C GLN A 129 74.34 -21.70 22.59
N PRO A 130 75.16 -22.77 22.62
CA PRO A 130 74.70 -24.16 22.68
C PRO A 130 75.18 -24.90 23.93
N GLY A 131 74.68 -26.10 24.09
CA GLY A 131 75.22 -27.07 25.04
C GLY A 131 74.11 -27.84 25.75
N GLY A 132 74.06 -29.11 25.70
CA GLY A 132 74.81 -30.24 25.95
C GLY A 132 73.84 -31.38 26.31
N ARG A 133 73.97 -32.54 25.65
CA ARG A 133 74.16 -33.89 26.18
C ARG A 133 73.46 -34.23 27.50
N GLU A 134 72.72 -35.31 27.68
CA GLU A 134 72.97 -36.74 27.47
C GLU A 134 71.80 -37.58 27.93
N GLN A 135 71.57 -38.70 27.26
CA GLN A 135 71.28 -40.05 27.78
C GLN A 135 69.95 -40.43 28.45
N GLY A 136 69.32 -41.40 27.73
CA GLY A 136 68.99 -42.68 28.36
C GLY A 136 67.53 -42.90 28.70
N GLY A 137 66.87 -43.82 28.01
CA GLY A 137 65.64 -44.44 28.49
C GLY A 137 64.94 -45.22 27.35
N GLN A 138 65.29 -46.51 27.19
CA GLN A 138 64.54 -47.52 26.45
C GLN A 138 63.17 -47.73 27.10
N GLY A 139 62.15 -47.70 26.31
CA GLY A 139 60.78 -48.08 26.70
C GLY A 139 59.96 -48.31 25.44
N GLY A 140 59.85 -49.56 25.00
CA GLY A 140 59.03 -49.97 23.87
C GLY A 140 57.54 -49.69 24.18
N GLY A 141 56.87 -49.09 23.20
CA GLY A 141 55.43 -48.88 23.20
C GLY A 141 55.01 -48.78 21.74
N ASP A 142 54.41 -49.85 21.24
CA ASP A 142 53.71 -49.97 19.98
C ASP A 142 52.61 -48.86 19.89
N GLY A 143 52.91 -47.76 19.23
CA GLY A 143 52.03 -46.62 19.00
C GLY A 143 51.92 -46.40 17.50
N GLY A 144 50.89 -47.01 16.89
CA GLY A 144 50.49 -46.76 15.51
C GLY A 144 50.46 -45.29 15.18
N GLY A 145 51.53 -44.79 14.60
CA GLY A 145 51.67 -43.41 14.14
C GLY A 145 50.61 -43.08 13.11
N ARG A 146 49.55 -42.43 13.54
CA ARG A 146 48.62 -41.78 12.60
C ARG A 146 49.42 -40.76 11.80
N ARG A 147 49.84 -41.17 10.57
CA ARG A 147 50.43 -40.27 9.60
C ARG A 147 49.50 -39.10 9.41
N ARG A 148 49.96 -37.88 9.69
CA ARG A 148 49.20 -36.67 9.36
C ARG A 148 49.07 -36.63 7.84
N PRO A 149 47.84 -36.56 7.31
CA PRO A 149 47.61 -36.57 5.87
C PRO A 149 48.36 -35.43 5.20
N SER A 150 48.95 -35.74 4.06
CA SER A 150 49.71 -34.78 3.26
C SER A 150 48.81 -33.62 2.81
N ARG A 151 49.41 -32.52 2.37
CA ARG A 151 48.67 -31.35 1.87
C ARG A 151 47.80 -31.72 0.67
N GLU A 152 48.25 -32.65 -0.16
CA GLU A 152 47.47 -33.18 -1.30
C GLU A 152 46.34 -34.08 -0.88
N GLU A 153 46.53 -34.99 0.11
CA GLU A 153 45.48 -35.83 0.65
C GLU A 153 44.38 -35.01 1.30
N ARG A 154 44.70 -33.92 2.03
CA ARG A 154 43.73 -33.00 2.59
C ARG A 154 42.96 -32.24 1.51
N ARG A 155 43.60 -31.94 0.38
CA ARG A 155 42.96 -31.30 -0.78
C ARG A 155 41.99 -32.27 -1.44
N ARG A 156 42.42 -33.52 -1.73
CA ARG A 156 41.54 -34.56 -2.29
C ARG A 156 40.34 -34.87 -1.37
N GLN A 157 40.58 -35.02 -0.07
CA GLN A 157 39.48 -35.22 0.91
C GLN A 157 38.49 -34.06 0.95
N ARG A 158 38.96 -32.81 0.77
CA ARG A 158 38.08 -31.64 0.68
C ARG A 158 37.29 -31.62 -0.63
N GLU A 159 37.92 -32.02 -1.74
CA GLU A 159 37.26 -32.09 -3.05
C GLU A 159 36.24 -33.22 -3.08
N GLU A 160 36.55 -34.41 -2.57
CA GLU A 160 35.62 -35.53 -2.44
C GLU A 160 34.46 -35.22 -1.50
N ARG A 161 34.72 -34.52 -0.40
CA ARG A 161 33.65 -34.08 0.52
C ARG A 161 32.73 -33.07 -0.16
N ARG A 162 33.32 -32.11 -0.92
CA ARG A 162 32.51 -31.17 -1.69
C ARG A 162 31.67 -31.84 -2.76
N GLN A 163 32.19 -32.83 -3.45
CA GLN A 163 31.45 -33.60 -4.44
C GLN A 163 30.29 -34.36 -3.81
N ARG A 164 30.53 -35.07 -2.71
CA ARG A 164 29.45 -35.75 -1.95
C ARG A 164 28.40 -34.78 -1.41
N ASP A 165 28.83 -33.61 -0.94
CA ASP A 165 27.91 -32.58 -0.45
C ASP A 165 27.07 -31.99 -1.61
N VAL A 166 27.63 -31.91 -2.83
CA VAL A 166 26.90 -31.46 -4.05
C VAL A 166 25.92 -32.56 -4.50
N GLU A 167 26.37 -33.80 -4.63
CA GLU A 167 25.53 -34.94 -5.03
C GLU A 167 24.37 -35.16 -4.05
N ALA A 168 24.63 -35.13 -2.73
CA ALA A 168 23.59 -35.24 -1.72
C ALA A 168 22.57 -34.08 -1.80
N ARG A 169 23.04 -32.88 -2.15
CA ARG A 169 22.17 -31.73 -2.33
C ARG A 169 21.33 -31.82 -3.61
N GLU A 170 21.88 -32.36 -4.68
CA GLU A 170 21.15 -32.60 -5.92
C GLU A 170 20.09 -33.71 -5.75
N GLU A 171 20.40 -34.77 -5.01
CA GLU A 171 19.45 -35.82 -4.66
C GLU A 171 18.34 -35.29 -3.73
N GLU A 172 18.68 -34.46 -2.73
CA GLU A 172 17.72 -33.78 -1.87
C GLU A 172 16.77 -32.88 -2.69
N LEU A 173 17.32 -32.13 -3.67
CA LEU A 173 16.54 -31.29 -4.57
C LEU A 173 15.63 -32.12 -5.51
N ALA A 174 16.11 -33.23 -6.04
CA ALA A 174 15.34 -34.09 -6.95
C ALA A 174 14.12 -34.70 -6.29
N THR A 175 14.16 -34.94 -4.97
CA THR A 175 13.10 -35.55 -4.18
C THR A 175 12.26 -34.57 -3.37
N ALA A 176 12.68 -33.27 -3.32
CA ALA A 176 12.02 -32.26 -2.51
C ALA A 176 10.63 -31.87 -3.07
N PRO A 177 9.58 -31.85 -2.24
CA PRO A 177 8.27 -31.38 -2.67
C PRO A 177 8.30 -29.90 -2.99
N THR A 178 7.48 -29.49 -3.96
CA THR A 178 7.24 -28.08 -4.28
C THR A 178 6.12 -27.52 -3.39
N ALA A 179 6.33 -26.33 -2.85
CA ALA A 179 5.33 -25.62 -2.08
C ALA A 179 5.26 -24.16 -2.50
N THR A 180 4.09 -23.57 -2.29
CA THR A 180 3.82 -22.14 -2.56
C THR A 180 3.40 -21.45 -1.29
N GLY A 181 3.90 -20.21 -1.06
CA GLY A 181 3.50 -19.41 0.08
C GLY A 181 3.72 -17.92 -0.15
N LEU A 182 3.09 -17.11 0.70
CA LEU A 182 3.22 -15.67 0.71
C LEU A 182 4.40 -15.26 1.59
N LEU A 183 5.37 -14.55 1.03
CA LEU A 183 6.60 -14.16 1.74
C LEU A 183 6.33 -13.01 2.73
N ASP A 184 6.59 -13.30 3.99
CA ASP A 184 6.66 -12.33 5.07
C ASP A 184 8.12 -12.16 5.50
N VAL A 185 8.70 -10.99 5.20
CA VAL A 185 10.09 -10.65 5.54
C VAL A 185 10.12 -9.96 6.89
N LEU A 186 10.93 -10.49 7.81
CA LEU A 186 11.10 -9.95 9.15
C LEU A 186 12.17 -8.85 9.19
N PRO A 187 12.19 -8.00 10.25
CA PRO A 187 13.18 -6.91 10.38
C PRO A 187 14.64 -7.38 10.32
N GLU A 188 14.93 -8.60 10.75
CA GLU A 188 16.27 -9.21 10.72
C GLU A 188 16.71 -9.58 9.29
N GLY A 189 15.80 -9.51 8.32
CA GLY A 189 16.06 -9.69 6.91
C GLY A 189 15.91 -11.11 6.38
N TYR A 190 15.64 -12.11 7.20
CA TYR A 190 15.14 -13.42 6.77
C TYR A 190 13.60 -13.39 6.73
N GLY A 191 12.96 -14.43 6.21
CA GLY A 191 11.51 -14.46 6.09
C GLY A 191 10.91 -15.84 6.19
N PHE A 192 9.58 -15.87 6.13
CA PHE A 192 8.79 -17.09 6.08
C PHE A 192 7.79 -17.02 4.93
N LEU A 193 7.61 -18.12 4.22
CA LEU A 193 6.46 -18.28 3.35
C LEU A 193 5.28 -18.73 4.19
N ARG A 194 4.27 -17.90 4.26
CA ARG A 194 2.99 -18.21 4.91
C ARG A 194 2.21 -19.15 3.99
N THR A 195 1.90 -20.34 4.46
CA THR A 195 1.23 -21.37 3.65
C THR A 195 -0.26 -21.50 3.97
N SER A 196 -0.68 -21.10 5.17
CA SER A 196 -2.04 -21.24 5.69
C SER A 196 -2.80 -19.92 5.85
N GLY A 197 -2.36 -18.85 5.17
CA GLY A 197 -2.99 -17.53 5.22
C GLY A 197 -1.97 -16.41 5.40
N TYR A 198 -2.32 -15.37 6.17
CA TYR A 198 -1.50 -14.15 6.35
C TYR A 198 -0.81 -14.06 7.72
N LEU A 199 -1.18 -14.92 8.66
CA LEU A 199 -0.59 -15.00 9.98
C LEU A 199 0.42 -16.15 10.07
N PRO A 200 1.35 -16.11 11.04
CA PRO A 200 2.27 -17.21 11.30
C PRO A 200 1.57 -18.54 11.52
N GLY A 201 2.00 -19.58 10.81
CA GLY A 201 1.50 -20.95 10.87
C GLY A 201 2.56 -21.96 11.25
N GLN A 202 2.12 -23.21 11.54
CA GLN A 202 3.04 -24.29 11.90
C GLN A 202 3.83 -24.81 10.70
N ASP A 203 3.21 -24.75 9.50
CA ASP A 203 3.78 -25.24 8.25
C ASP A 203 4.48 -24.14 7.45
N ASP A 204 4.83 -23.02 8.10
CA ASP A 204 5.56 -21.93 7.46
C ASP A 204 6.95 -22.39 7.04
N ILE A 205 7.40 -21.88 5.89
CA ILE A 205 8.66 -22.29 5.27
C ILE A 205 9.68 -21.17 5.45
N TYR A 206 10.80 -21.48 6.09
CA TYR A 206 11.90 -20.55 6.29
C TYR A 206 12.59 -20.18 4.97
N VAL A 207 12.80 -18.88 4.77
CA VAL A 207 13.55 -18.30 3.64
C VAL A 207 14.75 -17.54 4.16
N SER A 208 15.93 -17.94 3.73
CA SER A 208 17.18 -17.33 4.21
C SER A 208 17.39 -15.92 3.67
N LEU A 209 18.08 -15.08 4.44
CA LEU A 209 18.51 -13.75 4.01
C LEU A 209 19.28 -13.76 2.68
N SER A 210 20.09 -14.79 2.45
CA SER A 210 20.86 -14.96 1.20
C SER A 210 19.96 -15.16 -0.02
N GLN A 211 18.87 -15.93 0.12
CA GLN A 211 17.90 -16.13 -0.95
C GLN A 211 17.11 -14.85 -1.21
N ILE A 212 16.64 -14.15 -0.15
CA ILE A 212 15.93 -12.88 -0.28
C ILE A 212 16.77 -11.87 -1.05
N ARG A 213 18.06 -11.72 -0.70
CA ARG A 213 18.96 -10.78 -1.39
C ARG A 213 19.29 -11.21 -2.82
N ARG A 214 19.59 -12.51 -3.03
CA ARG A 214 19.97 -13.04 -4.34
C ARG A 214 18.87 -12.88 -5.38
N PHE A 215 17.61 -13.14 -4.99
CA PHE A 215 16.46 -13.11 -5.87
C PHE A 215 15.65 -11.81 -5.77
N MET A 216 16.17 -10.82 -4.99
CA MET A 216 15.50 -9.54 -4.76
C MET A 216 14.05 -9.70 -4.32
N LEU A 217 13.79 -10.68 -3.45
CA LEU A 217 12.47 -10.95 -2.93
C LEU A 217 12.01 -9.82 -2.02
N ARG A 218 10.72 -9.56 -2.01
CA ARG A 218 10.09 -8.51 -1.21
C ARG A 218 8.93 -9.08 -0.40
N LYS A 219 8.62 -8.48 0.73
CA LYS A 219 7.42 -8.79 1.50
C LYS A 219 6.20 -8.73 0.58
N GLY A 220 5.30 -9.72 0.70
CA GLY A 220 4.12 -9.82 -0.15
C GLY A 220 4.33 -10.57 -1.48
N ASP A 221 5.54 -11.05 -1.79
CA ASP A 221 5.77 -11.94 -2.93
C ASP A 221 5.15 -13.31 -2.69
N THR A 222 4.47 -13.85 -3.69
CA THR A 222 4.09 -15.26 -3.74
C THR A 222 5.25 -16.04 -4.33
N VAL A 223 5.86 -16.92 -3.53
CA VAL A 223 7.03 -17.70 -3.93
C VAL A 223 6.67 -19.18 -4.00
N THR A 224 7.01 -19.80 -5.13
CA THR A 224 6.92 -21.25 -5.33
C THR A 224 8.31 -21.83 -5.45
N GLY A 225 8.55 -22.95 -4.78
CA GLY A 225 9.85 -23.60 -4.86
C GLY A 225 9.93 -24.89 -4.08
N GLN A 226 11.09 -25.55 -4.20
CA GLN A 226 11.39 -26.82 -3.55
C GLN A 226 11.72 -26.62 -2.08
N VAL A 227 11.15 -27.47 -1.23
CA VAL A 227 11.18 -27.33 0.22
C VAL A 227 11.67 -28.62 0.86
N ARG A 228 12.57 -28.52 1.83
CA ARG A 228 12.99 -29.67 2.63
C ARG A 228 12.29 -29.70 3.98
N ARG A 229 12.18 -30.89 4.53
CA ARG A 229 11.69 -31.11 5.91
C ARG A 229 12.67 -30.53 6.93
N PRO A 230 12.17 -30.15 8.12
CA PRO A 230 13.04 -29.72 9.23
C PRO A 230 14.02 -30.83 9.59
N LYS A 231 15.27 -30.48 9.91
CA LYS A 231 16.23 -31.39 10.54
C LYS A 231 15.96 -31.46 12.05
N ASP A 232 16.54 -32.45 12.74
CA ASP A 232 16.28 -32.72 14.18
C ASP A 232 16.40 -31.48 15.09
N SER A 233 17.19 -30.48 14.72
CA SER A 233 17.38 -29.21 15.46
C SER A 233 16.57 -28.04 14.92
N GLU A 234 15.81 -28.20 13.86
CA GLU A 234 15.07 -27.13 13.18
C GLU A 234 13.56 -27.26 13.42
N LYS A 235 12.88 -26.12 13.58
CA LYS A 235 11.43 -26.08 13.81
C LYS A 235 10.63 -26.01 12.52
N TYR A 236 11.20 -25.38 11.48
CA TYR A 236 10.47 -25.03 10.25
C TYR A 236 11.03 -25.76 9.04
N HIS A 237 10.18 -25.98 8.05
CA HIS A 237 10.60 -26.36 6.71
C HIS A 237 11.54 -25.28 6.15
N ALA A 238 12.42 -25.63 5.21
CA ALA A 238 13.34 -24.66 4.62
C ALA A 238 13.24 -24.66 3.09
N LEU A 239 13.16 -23.47 2.48
CA LEU A 239 13.17 -23.30 1.04
C LEU A 239 14.58 -23.63 0.50
N LEU A 240 14.67 -24.61 -0.40
CA LEU A 240 15.93 -25.03 -1.05
C LEU A 240 16.18 -24.25 -2.33
N ARG A 241 15.19 -24.22 -3.22
CA ARG A 241 15.27 -23.62 -4.54
C ARG A 241 13.99 -22.85 -4.84
N ILE A 242 14.12 -21.67 -5.42
CA ILE A 242 13.00 -20.86 -5.90
C ILE A 242 12.77 -21.21 -7.36
N GLU A 243 11.56 -21.54 -7.73
CA GLU A 243 11.13 -21.83 -9.10
C GLU A 243 10.50 -20.60 -9.72
N ASN A 244 9.51 -20.01 -9.05
CA ASN A 244 8.90 -18.79 -9.51
C ASN A 244 8.58 -17.80 -8.38
N VAL A 245 8.37 -16.54 -8.76
CA VAL A 245 7.97 -15.44 -7.88
C VAL A 245 6.83 -14.68 -8.56
N ASN A 246 5.66 -14.64 -7.92
CA ASN A 246 4.43 -14.01 -8.45
C ASN A 246 4.03 -14.58 -9.85
N GLY A 247 4.33 -15.85 -10.13
CA GLY A 247 4.06 -16.48 -11.41
C GLY A 247 5.10 -16.25 -12.51
N LEU A 248 6.14 -15.44 -12.25
CA LEU A 248 7.30 -15.26 -13.14
C LEU A 248 8.45 -16.17 -12.74
N ASP A 249 9.29 -16.52 -13.73
CA ASP A 249 10.59 -17.14 -13.44
C ASP A 249 11.40 -16.28 -12.46
N ALA A 250 12.14 -16.94 -11.55
CA ALA A 250 12.86 -16.27 -10.46
C ALA A 250 13.91 -15.24 -10.94
N GLU A 251 14.52 -15.44 -12.12
CA GLU A 251 15.48 -14.48 -12.68
C GLU A 251 14.76 -13.27 -13.31
N THR A 252 13.67 -13.51 -14.04
CA THR A 252 12.84 -12.46 -14.64
C THR A 252 12.20 -11.59 -13.55
N ALA A 253 11.78 -12.17 -12.46
CA ALA A 253 11.16 -11.47 -11.33
C ALA A 253 12.08 -10.41 -10.68
N LYS A 254 13.41 -10.51 -10.83
CA LYS A 254 14.38 -9.50 -10.33
C LYS A 254 14.24 -8.15 -11.03
N GLN A 255 13.79 -8.15 -12.29
CA GLN A 255 13.71 -6.94 -13.11
C GLN A 255 12.41 -6.15 -12.92
N ARG A 256 11.48 -6.68 -12.10
CA ARG A 256 10.19 -6.02 -11.87
C ARG A 256 10.35 -4.64 -11.24
N PRO A 257 9.53 -3.66 -11.63
CA PRO A 257 9.57 -2.32 -11.08
C PRO A 257 9.26 -2.35 -9.57
N ASN A 258 9.58 -1.26 -8.88
CA ASN A 258 9.19 -1.05 -7.49
C ASN A 258 7.96 -0.14 -7.46
N PHE A 259 6.93 -0.53 -6.75
CA PHE A 259 5.67 0.21 -6.62
C PHE A 259 5.86 1.70 -6.27
N GLU A 260 6.81 1.99 -5.37
CA GLU A 260 7.08 3.37 -4.95
C GLU A 260 7.73 4.25 -6.05
N LYS A 261 8.23 3.63 -7.12
CA LYS A 261 8.84 4.33 -8.27
C LYS A 261 7.89 4.48 -9.46
N LEU A 262 6.74 3.82 -9.42
CA LEU A 262 5.74 3.90 -10.48
C LEU A 262 5.02 5.26 -10.43
N THR A 263 4.67 5.78 -11.60
CA THR A 263 4.05 7.10 -11.75
C THR A 263 2.57 7.06 -11.37
N PRO A 264 2.14 7.75 -10.28
CA PRO A 264 0.75 7.74 -9.87
C PRO A 264 -0.11 8.67 -10.76
N LEU A 265 -1.26 8.17 -11.21
CA LEU A 265 -2.26 8.93 -11.95
C LEU A 265 -3.57 9.04 -11.16
N PHE A 266 -4.45 9.95 -11.62
CA PHE A 266 -5.84 9.92 -11.22
C PHE A 266 -6.54 8.71 -11.84
N PRO A 267 -7.58 8.16 -11.15
CA PRO A 267 -8.46 7.19 -11.78
C PRO A 267 -9.10 7.75 -13.06
N ASP A 268 -8.98 7.04 -14.17
CA ASP A 268 -9.50 7.39 -15.49
C ASP A 268 -10.30 6.25 -16.14
N GLU A 269 -10.28 5.07 -15.54
CA GLU A 269 -11.10 3.92 -15.91
C GLU A 269 -12.04 3.56 -14.78
N ARG A 270 -13.36 3.54 -15.05
CA ARG A 270 -14.39 3.22 -14.05
C ARG A 270 -14.59 1.72 -13.89
N PHE A 271 -14.66 1.24 -12.64
CA PHE A 271 -15.29 -0.02 -12.33
C PHE A 271 -16.80 0.11 -12.55
N ARG A 272 -17.35 -0.59 -13.52
CA ARG A 272 -18.80 -0.67 -13.68
C ARG A 272 -19.33 -1.65 -12.66
N LEU A 273 -20.15 -1.16 -11.72
CA LEU A 273 -20.75 -1.98 -10.68
C LEU A 273 -22.11 -2.55 -11.14
N GLU A 274 -22.77 -1.86 -12.04
CA GLU A 274 -24.02 -2.31 -12.65
C GLU A 274 -23.82 -3.62 -13.39
N HIS A 275 -24.37 -4.73 -12.88
CA HIS A 275 -24.30 -6.06 -13.49
C HIS A 275 -25.68 -6.71 -13.63
N ALA A 276 -26.70 -6.22 -12.94
CA ALA A 276 -28.06 -6.73 -12.98
C ALA A 276 -29.09 -5.60 -12.87
N PRO A 277 -30.27 -5.71 -13.50
CA PRO A 277 -31.36 -4.72 -13.39
C PRO A 277 -31.84 -4.49 -11.96
N THR A 278 -31.74 -5.53 -11.12
CA THR A 278 -32.16 -5.51 -9.71
C THR A 278 -31.12 -4.92 -8.76
N GLY A 279 -29.91 -4.68 -9.22
CA GLY A 279 -28.79 -4.12 -8.47
C GLY A 279 -28.94 -2.61 -8.27
N VAL A 280 -29.93 -2.20 -7.46
CA VAL A 280 -30.28 -0.77 -7.28
C VAL A 280 -29.12 0.01 -6.66
N ALA A 281 -28.44 -0.54 -5.68
CA ALA A 281 -27.33 0.15 -5.02
C ALA A 281 -26.13 0.34 -5.96
N GLU A 282 -25.75 -0.70 -6.69
CA GLU A 282 -24.68 -0.70 -7.66
C GLU A 282 -24.96 0.36 -8.75
N ARG A 283 -26.19 0.41 -9.22
CA ARG A 283 -26.66 1.39 -10.21
C ARG A 283 -26.62 2.82 -9.67
N ILE A 284 -27.02 3.04 -8.41
CA ILE A 284 -26.91 4.35 -7.75
C ILE A 284 -25.44 4.76 -7.62
N ILE A 285 -24.58 3.86 -7.14
CA ILE A 285 -23.17 4.16 -6.90
C ILE A 285 -22.48 4.55 -8.22
N ASP A 286 -22.72 3.82 -9.30
CA ASP A 286 -22.17 4.13 -10.63
C ASP A 286 -22.48 5.55 -11.11
N MET A 287 -23.63 6.11 -10.73
CA MET A 287 -24.03 7.47 -11.13
C MET A 287 -23.61 8.53 -10.11
N ILE A 288 -23.73 8.22 -8.80
CA ILE A 288 -23.59 9.24 -7.76
C ILE A 288 -22.17 9.29 -7.18
N ALA A 289 -21.49 8.17 -7.06
CA ALA A 289 -20.15 8.08 -6.52
C ALA A 289 -19.35 7.01 -7.28
N PRO A 290 -19.07 7.22 -8.58
CA PRO A 290 -18.38 6.23 -9.39
C PRO A 290 -17.02 5.87 -8.81
N VAL A 291 -16.68 4.59 -8.89
CA VAL A 291 -15.42 4.03 -8.42
C VAL A 291 -14.51 3.82 -9.61
N GLY A 292 -13.34 4.45 -9.63
CA GLY A 292 -12.32 4.23 -10.66
C GLY A 292 -11.21 3.29 -10.21
N LYS A 293 -10.50 2.69 -11.17
CA LYS A 293 -9.27 1.94 -10.92
C LYS A 293 -8.22 2.88 -10.32
N GLY A 294 -7.68 2.53 -9.15
CA GLY A 294 -6.82 3.43 -8.38
C GLY A 294 -7.53 4.36 -7.40
N GLN A 295 -8.84 4.21 -7.19
CA GLN A 295 -9.63 5.04 -6.29
C GLN A 295 -9.24 4.87 -4.83
N ARG A 296 -9.21 5.98 -4.07
CA ARG A 296 -9.19 6.00 -2.61
C ARG A 296 -10.57 6.37 -2.11
N GLY A 297 -11.45 5.36 -1.98
CA GLY A 297 -12.86 5.56 -1.62
C GLY A 297 -13.14 5.31 -0.15
N MET A 298 -14.04 6.10 0.42
CA MET A 298 -14.59 5.86 1.74
C MET A 298 -16.10 5.60 1.68
N VAL A 299 -16.52 4.49 2.29
CA VAL A 299 -17.93 4.23 2.62
C VAL A 299 -18.16 4.69 4.05
N VAL A 300 -18.67 5.91 4.19
CA VAL A 300 -18.93 6.55 5.48
C VAL A 300 -20.27 6.09 6.01
N SER A 301 -20.26 5.39 7.13
CA SER A 301 -21.46 4.72 7.64
C SER A 301 -21.67 4.92 9.13
N PRO A 302 -22.81 5.45 9.54
CA PRO A 302 -23.28 5.31 10.91
C PRO A 302 -23.64 3.85 11.21
N PRO A 303 -23.71 3.45 12.49
CA PRO A 303 -24.12 2.11 12.87
C PRO A 303 -25.52 1.76 12.33
N LYS A 304 -25.69 0.51 11.86
CA LYS A 304 -26.96 -0.05 11.34
C LYS A 304 -27.50 0.56 10.03
N ALA A 305 -26.69 1.31 9.29
CA ALA A 305 -27.09 1.90 8.01
C ALA A 305 -26.87 0.98 6.78
N GLY A 306 -26.40 -0.26 6.96
CA GLY A 306 -26.22 -1.22 5.88
C GLY A 306 -24.82 -1.25 5.27
N LYS A 307 -23.77 -0.82 6.02
CA LYS A 307 -22.38 -0.80 5.62
C LYS A 307 -21.91 -2.07 4.91
N THR A 308 -22.03 -3.22 5.58
CA THR A 308 -21.57 -4.52 5.08
C THR A 308 -22.30 -4.93 3.80
N THR A 309 -23.59 -4.65 3.70
CA THR A 309 -24.40 -4.92 2.50
C THR A 309 -23.88 -4.12 1.29
N ILE A 310 -23.64 -2.82 1.46
CA ILE A 310 -23.10 -1.96 0.41
C ILE A 310 -21.71 -2.41 -0.04
N LEU A 311 -20.81 -2.75 0.89
CA LEU A 311 -19.50 -3.26 0.54
C LEU A 311 -19.57 -4.58 -0.26
N LYS A 312 -20.49 -5.49 0.11
CA LYS A 312 -20.72 -6.74 -0.65
C LYS A 312 -21.28 -6.47 -2.04
N GLN A 313 -22.17 -5.50 -2.19
CA GLN A 313 -22.69 -5.08 -3.49
C GLN A 313 -21.59 -4.50 -4.37
N ILE A 314 -20.69 -3.66 -3.83
CA ILE A 314 -19.51 -3.18 -4.54
C ILE A 314 -18.61 -4.34 -4.93
N ALA A 315 -18.34 -5.30 -4.02
CA ALA A 315 -17.54 -6.49 -4.31
C ALA A 315 -18.10 -7.29 -5.48
N ASN A 316 -19.38 -7.62 -5.42
CA ASN A 316 -20.06 -8.40 -6.45
C ASN A 316 -20.12 -7.66 -7.80
N GLY A 317 -20.32 -6.33 -7.78
CA GLY A 317 -20.27 -5.50 -8.98
C GLY A 317 -18.88 -5.50 -9.65
N ILE A 318 -17.81 -5.38 -8.86
CA ILE A 318 -16.43 -5.48 -9.37
C ILE A 318 -16.18 -6.84 -10.00
N LEU A 319 -16.50 -7.93 -9.29
CA LEU A 319 -16.27 -9.30 -9.76
C LEU A 319 -17.09 -9.67 -11.00
N ALA A 320 -18.33 -9.18 -11.09
CA ALA A 320 -19.21 -9.49 -12.21
C ALA A 320 -18.82 -8.79 -13.51
N SER A 321 -18.31 -7.56 -13.41
CA SER A 321 -18.07 -6.69 -14.58
C SER A 321 -16.58 -6.48 -14.89
N ASN A 322 -15.65 -6.88 -14.00
CA ASN A 322 -14.22 -6.65 -14.13
C ASN A 322 -13.44 -7.93 -13.77
N LEU A 323 -13.55 -8.94 -14.62
CA LEU A 323 -13.08 -10.32 -14.38
C LEU A 323 -11.57 -10.44 -14.13
N ASP A 324 -10.76 -9.52 -14.65
CA ASP A 324 -9.30 -9.53 -14.49
C ASP A 324 -8.83 -8.86 -13.20
N THR A 325 -9.75 -8.29 -12.42
CA THR A 325 -9.43 -7.60 -11.18
C THR A 325 -9.20 -8.57 -10.05
N HIS A 326 -8.07 -8.45 -9.37
CA HIS A 326 -7.80 -9.20 -8.14
C HIS A 326 -8.45 -8.49 -6.95
N LEU A 327 -9.56 -9.03 -6.45
CA LEU A 327 -10.30 -8.47 -5.34
C LEU A 327 -9.87 -9.11 -4.02
N ILE A 328 -9.41 -8.27 -3.08
CA ILE A 328 -9.10 -8.64 -1.71
C ILE A 328 -10.13 -7.99 -0.78
N VAL A 329 -10.79 -8.79 0.06
CA VAL A 329 -11.64 -8.30 1.16
C VAL A 329 -10.85 -8.43 2.45
N LEU A 330 -10.53 -7.30 3.07
CA LEU A 330 -9.76 -7.25 4.32
C LEU A 330 -10.66 -6.87 5.49
N LEU A 331 -10.89 -7.82 6.38
CA LEU A 331 -11.73 -7.66 7.58
C LEU A 331 -10.84 -7.53 8.81
N VAL A 332 -10.89 -6.37 9.47
CA VAL A 332 -10.04 -6.05 10.63
C VAL A 332 -10.90 -5.85 11.87
N ASP A 333 -10.64 -6.62 12.93
CA ASP A 333 -11.38 -6.57 14.19
C ASP A 333 -12.89 -6.81 13.97
N GLU A 334 -13.25 -7.69 13.02
CA GLU A 334 -14.62 -8.00 12.65
C GLU A 334 -15.06 -9.32 13.31
N ARG A 335 -16.36 -9.60 13.31
CA ARG A 335 -16.95 -10.77 13.95
C ARG A 335 -16.77 -12.03 13.12
N PRO A 336 -16.55 -13.21 13.75
CA PRO A 336 -16.39 -14.49 13.02
C PRO A 336 -17.58 -14.83 12.11
N GLU A 337 -18.81 -14.54 12.56
CA GLU A 337 -20.01 -14.76 11.75
C GLU A 337 -20.06 -13.87 10.50
N GLU A 338 -19.58 -12.62 10.59
CA GLU A 338 -19.48 -11.71 9.44
C GLU A 338 -18.39 -12.18 8.46
N VAL A 339 -17.29 -12.73 8.96
CA VAL A 339 -16.24 -13.35 8.12
C VAL A 339 -16.81 -14.51 7.31
N THR A 340 -17.54 -15.42 7.97
CA THR A 340 -18.17 -16.57 7.30
C THR A 340 -19.18 -16.12 6.25
N ASP A 341 -19.94 -15.08 6.54
CA ASP A 341 -20.91 -14.51 5.61
C ASP A 341 -20.25 -13.89 4.38
N TRP A 342 -19.10 -13.20 4.54
CA TRP A 342 -18.29 -12.71 3.44
C TRP A 342 -17.76 -13.85 2.56
N GLN A 343 -17.16 -14.89 3.15
CA GLN A 343 -16.63 -16.04 2.42
C GLN A 343 -17.68 -16.79 1.60
N ARG A 344 -18.92 -16.84 2.09
CA ARG A 344 -20.04 -17.50 1.39
C ARG A 344 -20.70 -16.61 0.33
N THR A 345 -20.65 -15.30 0.49
CA THR A 345 -21.35 -14.35 -0.39
C THR A 345 -20.48 -13.88 -1.54
N VAL A 346 -19.15 -13.83 -1.36
CA VAL A 346 -18.19 -13.29 -2.31
C VAL A 346 -17.07 -14.32 -2.55
N GLU A 347 -17.45 -15.48 -3.07
CA GLU A 347 -16.57 -16.65 -3.20
C GLU A 347 -15.33 -16.41 -4.10
N ALA A 348 -15.43 -15.54 -5.11
CA ALA A 348 -14.32 -15.24 -6.02
C ALA A 348 -13.30 -14.23 -5.47
N ALA A 349 -13.56 -13.63 -4.30
CA ALA A 349 -12.63 -12.71 -3.66
C ALA A 349 -11.66 -13.45 -2.72
N GLU A 350 -10.45 -12.92 -2.61
CA GLU A 350 -9.50 -13.32 -1.57
C GLU A 350 -9.93 -12.68 -0.23
N VAL A 351 -10.64 -13.44 0.62
CA VAL A 351 -11.13 -12.93 1.93
C VAL A 351 -10.05 -13.14 3.00
N VAL A 352 -9.46 -12.04 3.44
CA VAL A 352 -8.42 -11.99 4.48
C VAL A 352 -9.00 -11.35 5.73
N TYR A 353 -8.75 -11.93 6.89
CA TYR A 353 -9.37 -11.45 8.11
C TYR A 353 -8.48 -11.59 9.35
N SER A 354 -8.77 -10.76 10.33
CA SER A 354 -8.31 -10.87 11.70
C SER A 354 -9.47 -10.48 12.61
N THR A 355 -10.04 -11.47 13.29
CA THR A 355 -11.27 -11.33 14.10
C THR A 355 -10.99 -10.64 15.44
N PHE A 356 -12.03 -10.09 16.07
CA PHE A 356 -11.95 -9.25 17.28
C PHE A 356 -11.30 -9.95 18.50
N ASP A 357 -11.20 -11.28 18.50
CA ASP A 357 -10.54 -12.08 19.53
C ASP A 357 -9.01 -12.06 19.42
N LYS A 358 -8.47 -11.47 18.36
CA LYS A 358 -7.02 -11.38 18.12
C LYS A 358 -6.45 -10.08 18.69
N PRO A 359 -5.16 -10.08 19.13
CA PRO A 359 -4.50 -8.86 19.58
C PRO A 359 -4.25 -7.87 18.43
N ALA A 360 -4.13 -6.58 18.78
CA ALA A 360 -3.94 -5.49 17.82
C ALA A 360 -2.76 -5.69 16.87
N ASP A 361 -1.64 -6.25 17.35
CA ASP A 361 -0.47 -6.54 16.52
C ASP A 361 -0.77 -7.51 15.38
N GLN A 362 -1.67 -8.47 15.57
CA GLN A 362 -2.07 -9.39 14.51
C GLN A 362 -2.93 -8.69 13.45
N HIS A 363 -3.81 -7.75 13.85
CA HIS A 363 -4.54 -6.92 12.90
C HIS A 363 -3.59 -6.13 12.01
N ILE A 364 -2.56 -5.55 12.61
CA ILE A 364 -1.54 -4.78 11.91
C ILE A 364 -0.74 -5.66 10.95
N GLN A 365 -0.23 -6.81 11.45
CA GLN A 365 0.59 -7.73 10.66
C GLN A 365 -0.14 -8.22 9.39
N VAL A 366 -1.41 -8.63 9.54
CA VAL A 366 -2.24 -9.05 8.41
C VAL A 366 -2.42 -7.91 7.42
N THR A 367 -2.77 -6.72 7.90
CA THR A 367 -3.02 -5.55 7.06
C THR A 367 -1.78 -5.13 6.27
N GLU A 368 -0.61 -5.12 6.90
CA GLU A 368 0.64 -4.78 6.23
C GLU A 368 1.01 -5.81 5.16
N LEU A 369 0.83 -7.10 5.44
CA LEU A 369 1.14 -8.15 4.48
C LEU A 369 0.17 -8.12 3.28
N VAL A 370 -1.12 -7.82 3.50
CA VAL A 370 -2.12 -7.60 2.43
C VAL A 370 -1.72 -6.43 1.55
N LEU A 371 -1.33 -5.30 2.13
CA LEU A 371 -0.90 -4.14 1.35
C LEU A 371 0.32 -4.46 0.49
N GLU A 372 1.32 -5.13 1.05
CA GLU A 372 2.53 -5.47 0.30
C GLU A 372 2.22 -6.48 -0.81
N ARG A 373 1.33 -7.47 -0.57
CA ARG A 373 0.85 -8.37 -1.63
C ARG A 373 0.14 -7.61 -2.76
N ALA A 374 -0.77 -6.71 -2.42
CA ALA A 374 -1.47 -5.90 -3.41
C ALA A 374 -0.51 -5.05 -4.25
N LYS A 375 0.51 -4.45 -3.62
CA LYS A 375 1.58 -3.74 -4.34
C LYS A 375 2.34 -4.65 -5.29
N ARG A 376 2.67 -5.91 -4.87
CA ARG A 376 3.36 -6.89 -5.75
C ARG A 376 2.52 -7.23 -6.97
N LEU A 377 1.21 -7.37 -6.82
CA LEU A 377 0.30 -7.63 -7.94
C LEU A 377 0.20 -6.42 -8.88
N ALA A 378 0.10 -5.21 -8.33
CA ALA A 378 0.06 -3.97 -9.12
C ALA A 378 1.39 -3.74 -9.90
N GLU A 379 2.56 -4.07 -9.32
CA GLU A 379 3.85 -4.05 -10.02
C GLU A 379 3.92 -5.00 -11.23
N MET A 380 3.04 -6.00 -11.27
CA MET A 380 2.87 -6.94 -12.37
C MET A 380 1.87 -6.47 -13.43
N GLY A 381 1.41 -5.22 -13.33
CA GLY A 381 0.41 -4.66 -14.24
C GLY A 381 -1.02 -5.14 -13.98
N LYS A 382 -1.31 -5.73 -12.82
CA LYS A 382 -2.65 -6.18 -12.46
C LYS A 382 -3.45 -5.07 -11.80
N ASP A 383 -4.76 -5.06 -12.07
CA ASP A 383 -5.71 -4.25 -11.33
C ASP A 383 -6.07 -4.95 -10.03
N VAL A 384 -5.82 -4.29 -8.91
CA VAL A 384 -6.08 -4.82 -7.57
C VAL A 384 -7.06 -3.91 -6.85
N ALA A 385 -8.11 -4.49 -6.27
CA ALA A 385 -9.05 -3.78 -5.41
C ALA A 385 -9.02 -4.36 -4.01
N ILE A 386 -8.89 -3.51 -2.98
CA ILE A 386 -9.00 -3.87 -1.58
C ILE A 386 -10.29 -3.24 -1.02
N LEU A 387 -11.18 -4.07 -0.49
CA LEU A 387 -12.31 -3.63 0.33
C LEU A 387 -11.93 -3.81 1.80
N LEU A 388 -11.71 -2.70 2.51
CA LEU A 388 -11.33 -2.70 3.92
C LEU A 388 -12.52 -2.44 4.84
N ASP A 389 -12.86 -3.38 5.66
CA ASP A 389 -13.84 -3.23 6.73
C ASP A 389 -13.20 -3.43 8.11
N SER A 390 -12.83 -2.38 8.87
CA SER A 390 -12.97 -0.96 8.59
C SER A 390 -11.66 -0.19 8.88
N VAL A 391 -11.46 0.96 8.23
CA VAL A 391 -10.31 1.83 8.51
C VAL A 391 -10.33 2.39 9.93
N THR A 392 -11.51 2.60 10.50
CA THR A 392 -11.68 3.05 11.88
C THR A 392 -11.12 2.03 12.88
N ARG A 393 -11.45 0.75 12.71
CA ARG A 393 -10.93 -0.33 13.55
C ARG A 393 -9.44 -0.55 13.35
N LEU A 394 -8.96 -0.46 12.10
CA LEU A 394 -7.54 -0.50 11.80
C LEU A 394 -6.76 0.62 12.51
N ALA A 395 -7.25 1.85 12.46
CA ALA A 395 -6.63 2.98 13.15
C ALA A 395 -6.64 2.80 14.67
N ARG A 396 -7.70 2.22 15.24
CA ARG A 396 -7.76 1.86 16.66
C ARG A 396 -6.70 0.81 17.02
N ALA A 397 -6.51 -0.21 16.18
CA ALA A 397 -5.47 -1.23 16.39
C ALA A 397 -4.07 -0.63 16.40
N TYR A 398 -3.77 0.27 15.47
CA TYR A 398 -2.50 1.01 15.48
C TYR A 398 -2.35 1.90 16.72
N ASN A 399 -3.44 2.54 17.19
CA ASN A 399 -3.39 3.37 18.40
C ASN A 399 -3.13 2.54 19.67
N LEU A 400 -3.61 1.30 19.72
CA LEU A 400 -3.35 0.39 20.83
C LEU A 400 -1.92 -0.17 20.81
N ALA A 401 -1.38 -0.46 19.64
CA ALA A 401 -0.05 -1.07 19.47
C ALA A 401 1.08 -0.03 19.46
N ALA A 402 0.81 1.23 19.14
CA ALA A 402 1.82 2.27 19.06
C ALA A 402 2.38 2.60 20.46
N PRO A 403 3.72 2.72 20.59
CA PRO A 403 4.30 3.28 21.81
C PRO A 403 3.84 4.73 21.98
N ALA A 404 3.54 5.13 23.23
CA ALA A 404 3.07 6.47 23.53
C ALA A 404 4.10 7.54 23.08
N SER A 405 3.73 8.40 22.12
CA SER A 405 4.59 9.50 21.66
C SER A 405 4.56 10.75 22.57
N GLY A 406 3.60 10.79 23.50
CA GLY A 406 3.33 11.95 24.35
C GLY A 406 2.55 13.07 23.65
N LYS A 407 2.21 12.92 22.36
CA LYS A 407 1.40 13.88 21.59
C LYS A 407 0.03 13.29 21.30
N ILE A 408 -0.89 13.45 22.24
CA ILE A 408 -2.24 12.90 22.15
C ILE A 408 -3.17 13.95 21.53
N LEU A 409 -3.85 13.58 20.45
CA LEU A 409 -4.93 14.36 19.83
C LEU A 409 -6.21 14.23 20.68
N SER A 410 -7.21 15.08 20.39
CA SER A 410 -8.53 14.93 20.99
C SER A 410 -9.07 13.50 20.76
N GLY A 411 -9.83 12.97 21.73
CA GLY A 411 -10.33 11.59 21.64
C GLY A 411 -9.33 10.49 22.01
N GLY A 412 -8.11 10.81 22.52
CA GLY A 412 -7.15 9.82 22.99
C GLY A 412 -6.37 9.12 21.86
N VAL A 413 -6.25 9.75 20.70
CA VAL A 413 -5.49 9.24 19.55
C VAL A 413 -4.06 9.74 19.62
N ASP A 414 -3.06 8.85 19.61
CA ASP A 414 -1.67 9.24 19.45
C ASP A 414 -1.42 9.73 18.01
N SER A 415 -0.78 10.91 17.88
CA SER A 415 -0.56 11.55 16.57
C SER A 415 0.26 10.69 15.60
N THR A 416 1.13 9.82 16.12
CA THR A 416 1.98 8.93 15.32
C THR A 416 1.24 7.66 14.88
N ALA A 417 0.22 7.25 15.61
CA ALA A 417 -0.56 6.03 15.34
C ALA A 417 -1.40 6.12 14.06
N LEU A 418 -1.73 7.33 13.59
CA LEU A 418 -2.52 7.52 12.37
C LEU A 418 -1.69 7.47 11.08
N TYR A 419 -0.37 7.63 11.18
CA TYR A 419 0.48 7.65 9.98
C TYR A 419 0.48 6.31 9.20
N PRO A 420 0.67 5.13 9.85
CA PRO A 420 0.67 3.87 9.11
C PRO A 420 -0.67 3.56 8.41
N PRO A 421 -1.85 3.68 9.04
CA PRO A 421 -3.11 3.42 8.34
C PRO A 421 -3.41 4.48 7.26
N LYS A 422 -2.96 5.73 7.39
CA LYS A 422 -3.00 6.72 6.31
C LYS A 422 -2.10 6.31 5.14
N ARG A 423 -0.91 5.77 5.41
CA ARG A 423 -0.01 5.24 4.38
C ARG A 423 -0.65 4.04 3.66
N PHE A 424 -1.35 3.17 4.40
CA PHE A 424 -2.12 2.07 3.81
C PHE A 424 -3.15 2.61 2.81
N PHE A 425 -4.05 3.47 3.26
CA PHE A 425 -5.11 4.04 2.43
C PHE A 425 -4.57 4.92 1.30
N GLY A 426 -3.50 5.67 1.56
CA GLY A 426 -2.81 6.52 0.59
C GLY A 426 -2.02 5.77 -0.48
N ALA A 427 -1.84 4.45 -0.35
CA ALA A 427 -1.17 3.64 -1.37
C ALA A 427 -2.00 3.49 -2.64
N ALA A 428 -3.34 3.63 -2.56
CA ALA A 428 -4.24 3.53 -3.71
C ALA A 428 -3.91 4.57 -4.78
N ARG A 429 -3.70 4.11 -6.00
CA ARG A 429 -3.38 4.91 -7.19
C ARG A 429 -3.61 4.13 -8.47
N ASN A 430 -3.93 4.83 -9.53
CA ASN A 430 -3.77 4.34 -10.90
C ASN A 430 -2.31 4.54 -11.32
N ILE A 431 -1.77 3.70 -12.20
CA ILE A 431 -0.35 3.63 -12.54
C ILE A 431 -0.17 3.83 -14.05
N GLU A 432 0.69 4.78 -14.44
CA GLU A 432 0.93 5.11 -15.86
C GLU A 432 1.52 3.93 -16.64
N GLU A 433 2.35 3.12 -15.98
CA GLU A 433 3.01 1.95 -16.56
C GLU A 433 2.09 0.72 -16.68
N GLY A 434 0.86 0.81 -16.18
CA GLY A 434 -0.16 -0.23 -16.19
C GLY A 434 -0.43 -0.82 -14.81
N GLY A 435 -1.63 -1.35 -14.65
CA GLY A 435 -2.16 -1.83 -13.38
C GLY A 435 -2.64 -0.71 -12.45
N SER A 436 -3.35 -1.10 -11.41
CA SER A 436 -3.88 -0.14 -10.43
C SER A 436 -4.00 -0.77 -9.04
N LEU A 437 -3.97 0.07 -8.01
CA LEU A 437 -4.35 -0.31 -6.66
C LEU A 437 -5.50 0.57 -6.19
N THR A 438 -6.67 -0.01 -6.05
CA THR A 438 -7.89 0.63 -5.56
C THR A 438 -8.11 0.23 -4.10
N ILE A 439 -8.46 1.16 -3.23
CA ILE A 439 -8.82 0.88 -1.84
C ILE A 439 -10.13 1.56 -1.51
N ILE A 440 -11.15 0.76 -1.21
CA ILE A 440 -12.44 1.22 -0.70
C ILE A 440 -12.54 0.80 0.75
N ALA A 441 -12.49 1.77 1.66
CA ALA A 441 -12.50 1.52 3.09
C ALA A 441 -13.80 2.00 3.73
N SER A 442 -14.39 1.21 4.61
CA SER A 442 -15.49 1.69 5.43
C SER A 442 -14.96 2.53 6.60
N ALA A 443 -15.60 3.66 6.86
CA ALA A 443 -15.35 4.52 7.99
C ALA A 443 -16.60 4.60 8.88
N LEU A 444 -16.43 4.36 10.18
CA LEU A 444 -17.51 4.43 11.15
C LEU A 444 -17.66 5.86 11.67
N VAL A 445 -18.87 6.38 11.62
CA VAL A 445 -19.23 7.72 12.14
C VAL A 445 -20.42 7.59 13.09
N GLU A 446 -20.72 8.64 13.87
CA GLU A 446 -21.87 8.68 14.79
C GLU A 446 -21.89 7.50 15.80
N THR A 447 -20.72 7.02 16.20
CA THR A 447 -20.57 5.93 17.17
C THR A 447 -20.67 6.42 18.61
N GLY A 448 -20.68 7.73 18.83
CA GLY A 448 -20.54 8.37 20.15
C GLY A 448 -19.11 8.38 20.68
N SER A 449 -18.14 7.94 19.88
CA SER A 449 -16.71 7.92 20.24
C SER A 449 -15.99 9.10 19.60
N ARG A 450 -15.42 10.00 20.43
CA ARG A 450 -14.56 11.10 19.94
C ARG A 450 -13.32 10.60 19.18
N MET A 451 -12.83 9.42 19.51
CA MET A 451 -11.74 8.80 18.79
C MET A 451 -12.11 8.56 17.31
N ASP A 452 -13.30 8.03 17.05
CA ASP A 452 -13.76 7.73 15.70
C ASP A 452 -13.98 9.00 14.87
N GLU A 453 -14.46 10.08 15.51
CA GLU A 453 -14.59 11.38 14.87
C GLU A 453 -13.23 11.93 14.41
N VAL A 454 -12.23 11.87 15.29
CA VAL A 454 -10.86 12.30 14.95
C VAL A 454 -10.28 11.44 13.83
N ILE A 455 -10.42 10.11 13.92
CA ILE A 455 -9.96 9.18 12.88
C ILE A 455 -10.64 9.56 11.55
N PHE A 456 -11.95 9.71 11.53
CA PHE A 456 -12.70 10.05 10.31
C PHE A 456 -12.21 11.37 9.68
N GLU A 457 -12.10 12.45 10.46
CA GLU A 457 -11.64 13.75 9.95
C GLU A 457 -10.21 13.68 9.38
N GLU A 458 -9.33 12.89 10.01
CA GLU A 458 -7.97 12.68 9.54
C GLU A 458 -7.86 11.89 8.22
N PHE A 459 -8.84 11.00 7.94
CA PHE A 459 -8.90 10.24 6.68
C PHE A 459 -9.66 10.97 5.56
N LYS A 460 -10.63 11.83 5.89
CA LYS A 460 -11.46 12.58 4.94
C LYS A 460 -10.63 13.37 3.92
N GLY A 461 -9.51 13.98 4.36
CA GLY A 461 -8.58 14.68 3.47
C GLY A 461 -7.76 13.77 2.55
N THR A 462 -7.66 12.46 2.84
CA THR A 462 -6.85 11.49 2.07
C THR A 462 -7.66 10.86 0.94
N GLY A 463 -8.97 10.69 1.13
CA GLY A 463 -9.89 10.10 0.15
C GLY A 463 -10.17 11.02 -1.04
N ASN A 464 -10.53 10.42 -2.16
CA ASN A 464 -10.99 11.11 -3.37
C ASN A 464 -12.36 10.64 -3.86
N MET A 465 -13.06 9.83 -3.06
CA MET A 465 -14.44 9.38 -3.25
C MET A 465 -15.06 9.16 -1.87
N GLU A 466 -16.28 9.63 -1.67
CA GLU A 466 -17.09 9.38 -0.47
C GLU A 466 -18.47 8.87 -0.86
N LEU A 467 -18.83 7.71 -0.33
CA LEU A 467 -20.18 7.17 -0.36
C LEU A 467 -20.75 7.24 1.07
N ARG A 468 -21.68 8.15 1.30
CA ARG A 468 -22.26 8.37 2.64
C ARG A 468 -23.56 7.63 2.81
N LEU A 469 -23.64 6.83 3.86
CA LEU A 469 -24.88 6.23 4.32
C LEU A 469 -25.50 7.10 5.41
N ASP A 470 -26.82 7.11 5.45
CA ASP A 470 -27.59 7.95 6.36
C ASP A 470 -28.46 7.07 7.28
N ARG A 471 -28.33 7.30 8.59
CA ARG A 471 -29.09 6.55 9.58
C ARG A 471 -30.58 6.87 9.54
N SER A 472 -30.96 8.11 9.25
CA SER A 472 -32.37 8.51 9.20
C SER A 472 -33.13 7.80 8.08
N LEU A 473 -32.46 7.55 6.94
CA LEU A 473 -32.98 6.75 5.83
C LEU A 473 -33.15 5.28 6.24
N ALA A 474 -32.14 4.71 6.90
CA ALA A 474 -32.19 3.33 7.38
C ALA A 474 -33.29 3.11 8.45
N ASP A 475 -33.47 4.06 9.37
CA ASP A 475 -34.53 4.04 10.39
C ASP A 475 -35.92 4.07 9.74
N LYS A 476 -36.07 4.79 8.61
CA LYS A 476 -37.30 4.79 7.76
C LYS A 476 -37.41 3.55 6.85
N ARG A 477 -36.43 2.60 6.92
CA ARG A 477 -36.38 1.39 6.06
C ARG A 477 -36.23 1.68 4.57
N LEU A 478 -35.65 2.84 4.22
CA LEU A 478 -35.29 3.18 2.88
C LEU A 478 -33.89 2.62 2.56
N PHE A 479 -33.83 1.61 1.70
CA PHE A 479 -32.58 0.95 1.30
C PHE A 479 -32.43 0.92 -0.22
N PRO A 480 -31.19 1.11 -0.73
CA PRO A 480 -29.94 1.36 0.01
C PRO A 480 -29.95 2.74 0.67
N ALA A 481 -29.55 2.83 1.95
CA ALA A 481 -29.61 4.07 2.72
C ALA A 481 -28.51 5.07 2.32
N ILE A 482 -28.36 5.33 1.03
CA ILE A 482 -27.34 6.21 0.45
C ILE A 482 -27.84 7.65 0.49
N ASN A 483 -27.04 8.53 1.10
CA ASN A 483 -27.24 9.96 1.00
C ASN A 483 -26.66 10.43 -0.36
N VAL A 484 -27.54 10.64 -1.33
CA VAL A 484 -27.15 10.97 -2.71
C VAL A 484 -26.56 12.37 -2.85
N GLU A 485 -26.90 13.29 -1.95
CA GLU A 485 -26.39 14.65 -1.95
C GLU A 485 -24.97 14.71 -1.38
N ALA A 486 -24.74 14.00 -0.27
CA ALA A 486 -23.46 14.02 0.42
C ALA A 486 -22.42 13.04 -0.16
N SER A 487 -22.79 12.27 -1.19
CA SER A 487 -21.91 11.30 -1.86
C SER A 487 -21.36 11.86 -3.15
N GLY A 488 -20.10 11.46 -3.50
CA GLY A 488 -19.48 11.88 -4.75
C GLY A 488 -18.06 11.43 -4.92
N THR A 489 -17.54 11.59 -6.14
CA THR A 489 -16.18 11.26 -6.53
C THR A 489 -15.49 12.49 -7.10
N ARG A 490 -14.25 12.75 -6.67
CA ARG A 490 -13.43 13.82 -7.24
C ARG A 490 -12.95 13.42 -8.63
N LYS A 491 -12.98 14.36 -9.57
CA LYS A 491 -12.60 14.11 -10.96
C LYS A 491 -13.47 13.03 -11.63
N GLU A 492 -14.78 13.03 -11.34
CA GLU A 492 -15.74 12.13 -11.99
C GLU A 492 -15.82 12.34 -13.53
N ASP A 493 -15.38 13.51 -13.98
CA ASP A 493 -15.21 13.85 -15.40
C ASP A 493 -14.21 12.96 -16.14
N LEU A 494 -13.27 12.33 -15.44
CA LEU A 494 -12.34 11.35 -16.01
C LEU A 494 -12.95 9.93 -16.09
N LEU A 495 -14.00 9.66 -15.32
CA LEU A 495 -14.61 8.33 -15.19
C LEU A 495 -15.89 8.14 -16.02
N MET A 496 -16.47 9.23 -16.51
CA MET A 496 -17.73 9.22 -17.26
C MET A 496 -17.55 9.90 -18.62
N PRO A 497 -18.13 9.34 -19.69
CA PRO A 497 -18.29 10.05 -20.96
C PRO A 497 -19.04 11.38 -20.75
N ASN A 498 -18.71 12.41 -21.52
CA ASN A 498 -19.31 13.74 -21.35
C ASN A 498 -20.85 13.74 -21.41
N GLU A 499 -21.45 12.93 -22.28
CA GLU A 499 -22.90 12.81 -22.41
C GLU A 499 -23.53 12.25 -21.13
N GLU A 500 -22.95 11.19 -20.57
CA GLU A 500 -23.38 10.58 -19.31
C GLU A 500 -23.23 11.57 -18.15
N LEU A 501 -22.09 12.25 -18.07
CA LEU A 501 -21.77 13.23 -17.04
C LEU A 501 -22.78 14.39 -16.99
N MET A 502 -23.14 14.94 -18.15
CA MET A 502 -24.12 16.02 -18.24
C MET A 502 -25.51 15.59 -17.75
N LEU A 503 -25.92 14.35 -18.03
CA LEU A 503 -27.19 13.80 -17.55
C LEU A 503 -27.17 13.51 -16.05
N VAL A 504 -26.04 13.01 -15.53
CA VAL A 504 -25.85 12.82 -14.10
C VAL A 504 -25.87 14.16 -13.36
N TRP A 505 -25.26 15.21 -13.89
CA TRP A 505 -25.34 16.55 -13.29
C TRP A 505 -26.77 17.13 -13.31
N ARG A 506 -27.52 16.86 -14.37
CA ARG A 506 -28.96 17.22 -14.42
C ARG A 506 -29.74 16.46 -13.36
N LEU A 507 -29.51 15.15 -13.23
CA LEU A 507 -30.10 14.30 -12.18
C LEU A 507 -29.80 14.84 -10.79
N ARG A 508 -28.53 15.14 -10.48
CA ARG A 508 -28.11 15.68 -9.17
C ARG A 508 -28.82 17.00 -8.85
N ARG A 509 -29.01 17.90 -9.81
CA ARG A 509 -29.75 19.16 -9.60
C ARG A 509 -31.20 18.91 -9.20
N VAL A 510 -31.85 17.92 -9.78
CA VAL A 510 -33.22 17.55 -9.42
C VAL A 510 -33.26 16.94 -8.02
N LEU A 511 -32.36 16.02 -7.72
CA LEU A 511 -32.30 15.36 -6.42
C LEU A 511 -31.97 16.33 -5.28
N HIS A 512 -31.08 17.30 -5.52
CA HIS A 512 -30.69 18.32 -4.55
C HIS A 512 -31.82 19.28 -4.17
N ALA A 513 -32.85 19.39 -4.99
CA ALA A 513 -34.05 20.21 -4.68
C ALA A 513 -35.05 19.49 -3.76
N LEU A 514 -34.79 18.23 -3.40
CA LEU A 514 -35.69 17.38 -2.60
C LEU A 514 -35.05 17.07 -1.24
N GLU A 515 -35.89 16.78 -0.24
CA GLU A 515 -35.44 16.19 1.01
C GLU A 515 -34.73 14.83 0.76
N PRO A 516 -33.69 14.47 1.52
CA PRO A 516 -32.89 13.26 1.27
C PRO A 516 -33.70 11.98 1.11
N GLY A 517 -34.78 11.80 1.90
CA GLY A 517 -35.68 10.64 1.82
C GLY A 517 -36.44 10.61 0.51
N ALA A 518 -37.08 11.73 0.15
CA ALA A 518 -37.83 11.85 -1.09
C ALA A 518 -36.92 11.72 -2.34
N ALA A 519 -35.71 12.25 -2.27
CA ALA A 519 -34.70 12.12 -3.32
C ALA A 519 -34.32 10.66 -3.57
N LEU A 520 -34.06 9.90 -2.49
CA LEU A 520 -33.71 8.49 -2.59
C LEU A 520 -34.88 7.62 -3.06
N GLU A 521 -36.09 7.85 -2.57
CA GLU A 521 -37.31 7.15 -3.03
C GLU A 521 -37.55 7.37 -4.52
N LEU A 522 -37.55 8.63 -4.96
CA LEU A 522 -37.71 8.98 -6.37
C LEU A 522 -36.65 8.30 -7.24
N LEU A 523 -35.39 8.37 -6.82
CA LEU A 523 -34.29 7.75 -7.57
C LEU A 523 -34.45 6.23 -7.65
N THR A 524 -34.76 5.59 -6.51
CA THR A 524 -34.93 4.13 -6.42
C THR A 524 -36.10 3.65 -7.28
N ASP A 525 -37.25 4.32 -7.24
CA ASP A 525 -38.42 3.94 -8.03
C ASP A 525 -38.16 4.08 -9.53
N LYS A 526 -37.50 5.16 -9.94
CA LYS A 526 -37.13 5.37 -11.34
C LYS A 526 -36.09 4.36 -11.82
N ILE A 527 -35.11 4.03 -11.02
CA ILE A 527 -34.13 2.98 -11.33
C ILE A 527 -34.81 1.61 -11.49
N ARG A 528 -35.72 1.25 -10.57
CA ARG A 528 -36.48 -0.02 -10.65
C ARG A 528 -37.37 -0.13 -11.87
N ALA A 529 -37.87 0.99 -12.40
CA ALA A 529 -38.67 1.04 -13.62
C ALA A 529 -37.84 0.81 -14.91
N THR A 530 -36.50 0.82 -14.83
CA THR A 530 -35.59 0.69 -15.96
C THR A 530 -34.64 -0.50 -15.80
N LYS A 531 -34.19 -1.07 -16.92
CA LYS A 531 -33.30 -2.25 -16.92
C LYS A 531 -31.82 -1.89 -16.76
N SER A 532 -31.42 -0.64 -17.06
CA SER A 532 -30.04 -0.20 -16.99
C SER A 532 -29.92 1.30 -16.72
N ASN A 533 -28.76 1.75 -16.24
CA ASN A 533 -28.45 3.16 -16.08
C ASN A 533 -28.49 3.93 -17.40
N GLU A 534 -28.06 3.31 -18.49
CA GLU A 534 -28.17 3.89 -19.84
C GLU A 534 -29.63 4.19 -20.21
N GLN A 535 -30.55 3.22 -19.99
CA GLN A 535 -31.96 3.42 -20.22
C GLN A 535 -32.53 4.53 -19.33
N PHE A 536 -32.20 4.53 -18.05
CA PHE A 536 -32.62 5.53 -17.07
C PHE A 536 -32.17 6.94 -17.47
N LEU A 537 -30.90 7.12 -17.84
CA LEU A 537 -30.37 8.41 -18.28
C LEU A 537 -31.00 8.91 -19.59
N LYS A 538 -31.31 8.00 -20.53
CA LYS A 538 -32.08 8.35 -21.74
C LYS A 538 -33.48 8.85 -21.42
N GLU A 539 -34.12 8.37 -20.39
CA GLU A 539 -35.42 8.88 -19.91
C GLU A 539 -35.28 10.27 -19.30
N ILE A 540 -34.23 10.52 -18.51
CA ILE A 540 -33.90 11.85 -17.98
C ILE A 540 -33.63 12.86 -19.12
N ALA A 541 -32.96 12.42 -20.19
CA ALA A 541 -32.68 13.29 -21.34
C ALA A 541 -33.97 13.79 -22.03
N LYS A 542 -35.04 12.96 -22.01
CA LYS A 542 -36.34 13.28 -22.63
C LYS A 542 -37.25 14.10 -21.73
N ALA A 543 -36.97 14.13 -20.42
CA ALA A 543 -37.77 14.94 -19.51
C ALA A 543 -37.52 16.44 -19.76
N PRO A 544 -38.55 17.30 -19.76
CA PRO A 544 -38.45 18.72 -20.10
C PRO A 544 -37.54 19.53 -19.13
#